data_9fbc2942eef5a5c99aca26cf4fe0e1b0
#
_entry.id   9fbc2942eef5a5c99aca26cf4fe0e1b0
#
_cell.length_a   1.000
_cell.length_b   1.000
_cell.length_c   1.000
_cell.angle_alpha   90.00
_cell.angle_beta   90.00
_cell.angle_gamma   90.00
#
_symmetry.space_group_name_H-M   'P 1'
#
loop_
_entity.id
_entity.type
_entity.pdbx_description
1 polymer ?
#
loop_
_entity_poly.entity_id
_entity_poly.type
_entity_poly.pdbx_seq_one_letter_code
_entity_poly.pdbx_strand_id
1 'polypeptide(L)'
;MTDNDASIKLWNGFRLLAIDGSRLVLPDTQELESIYGRTKNQSETGVVQARISVLYDVLNRFAIDGVLAPLSTGESVLALNHLVFAKANDLIIYDRGYPSFNLIYEHFEKGVDFLIRVKADFSNLTREFYQSGLQSAIARMQPGKNIKLSDKPYSKNTFKDVRLVRVELPDGEIEILITSLSDTQKYPNFLFKELYFLRWGIETFYDELKNKIKIEHFSGYSEHCILQDFYAALFVSNVQSLIVGDINDELAKESTKYQYQYKVNSNLSYGFLKDRIILLFFSEKDMNEIVSELKALFKKHTIPIRPNRRFERDTDKYRKRGKPKLLKNNKNTF
;
A
#
# COMPACT_ATOMS: atom_id res chain seq x y z
N MET A 1 19.80 -8.00 4.14
CA MET A 1 19.26 -9.15 3.40
C MET A 1 20.07 -9.26 2.14
N THR A 2 20.86 -10.26 2.05
CA THR A 2 21.68 -10.58 0.87
C THR A 2 20.75 -11.18 -0.19
N ASP A 3 20.91 -10.75 -1.43
CA ASP A 3 20.07 -11.05 -2.60
C ASP A 3 20.02 -12.56 -3.03
N ASN A 4 20.36 -13.49 -2.17
CA ASN A 4 20.77 -14.80 -2.67
C ASN A 4 19.80 -15.97 -2.48
N ASP A 5 18.67 -15.88 -1.74
CA ASP A 5 17.89 -17.10 -1.50
C ASP A 5 16.34 -17.00 -1.49
N ALA A 6 15.74 -15.83 -1.63
CA ALA A 6 14.29 -15.71 -1.79
C ALA A 6 13.96 -15.38 -3.23
N SER A 7 13.12 -16.17 -3.89
CA SER A 7 12.58 -15.83 -5.22
C SER A 7 11.68 -14.61 -5.12
N ILE A 8 12.26 -13.41 -5.19
CA ILE A 8 11.52 -12.15 -5.20
C ILE A 8 10.67 -12.10 -6.47
N LYS A 9 9.37 -11.92 -6.31
CA LYS A 9 8.42 -11.75 -7.43
C LYS A 9 8.61 -10.38 -8.04
N LEU A 10 8.83 -10.35 -9.35
CA LEU A 10 9.00 -9.13 -10.12
C LEU A 10 7.94 -9.04 -11.22
N TRP A 11 7.54 -7.83 -11.57
CA TRP A 11 6.73 -7.56 -12.75
C TRP A 11 7.62 -7.02 -13.88
N ASN A 12 7.81 -7.80 -14.94
CA ASN A 12 8.69 -7.46 -16.06
C ASN A 12 10.09 -6.94 -15.65
N GLY A 13 10.67 -7.52 -14.58
CA GLY A 13 11.96 -7.12 -14.04
C GLY A 13 11.91 -5.99 -13.00
N PHE A 14 10.74 -5.41 -12.74
CA PHE A 14 10.55 -4.40 -11.69
C PHE A 14 10.11 -5.02 -10.38
N ARG A 15 10.65 -4.51 -9.25
CA ARG A 15 9.99 -4.62 -7.97
C ARG A 15 8.78 -3.69 -7.98
N LEU A 16 7.59 -4.25 -7.81
CA LEU A 16 6.35 -3.52 -7.96
C LEU A 16 5.88 -2.98 -6.61
N LEU A 17 5.93 -1.66 -6.46
CA LEU A 17 5.60 -0.97 -5.24
C LEU A 17 4.30 -0.17 -5.39
N ALA A 18 3.63 0.07 -4.26
CA ALA A 18 2.54 1.04 -4.17
C ALA A 18 2.77 1.96 -2.97
N ILE A 19 2.39 3.21 -3.09
CA ILE A 19 2.29 4.14 -1.97
C ILE A 19 0.82 4.53 -1.82
N ASP A 20 0.32 4.40 -0.60
CA ASP A 20 -1.01 4.86 -0.25
C ASP A 20 -1.04 5.35 1.20
N GLY A 21 -2.07 6.11 1.53
CA GLY A 21 -2.32 6.62 2.86
C GLY A 21 -3.60 6.06 3.48
N SER A 22 -3.62 5.96 4.79
CA SER A 22 -4.82 5.66 5.56
C SER A 22 -4.83 6.48 6.85
N ARG A 23 -5.91 6.42 7.61
CA ARG A 23 -6.01 7.07 8.91
C ARG A 23 -6.15 6.03 10.01
N LEU A 24 -5.46 6.24 11.12
CA LEU A 24 -5.65 5.47 12.34
C LEU A 24 -6.35 6.32 13.38
N VAL A 25 -7.35 5.75 14.02
CA VAL A 25 -7.98 6.34 15.21
C VAL A 25 -7.05 6.11 16.39
N LEU A 26 -6.71 7.19 17.09
CA LEU A 26 -5.82 7.18 18.23
C LEU A 26 -6.61 7.35 19.54
N PRO A 27 -6.01 6.97 20.70
CA PRO A 27 -6.56 7.32 22.00
C PRO A 27 -6.79 8.83 22.14
N ASP A 28 -7.88 9.21 22.82
CA ASP A 28 -8.26 10.60 22.99
C ASP A 28 -7.50 11.21 24.17
N THR A 29 -6.26 11.67 23.91
CA THR A 29 -5.40 12.37 24.87
C THR A 29 -4.96 13.70 24.31
N GLN A 30 -4.69 14.67 25.20
CA GLN A 30 -4.21 16.02 24.81
C GLN A 30 -2.84 15.94 24.10
N GLU A 31 -1.96 15.03 24.53
CA GLU A 31 -0.66 14.79 23.90
C GLU A 31 -0.83 14.38 22.44
N LEU A 32 -1.60 13.32 22.17
CA LEU A 32 -1.79 12.79 20.82
C LEU A 32 -2.57 13.75 19.92
N GLU A 33 -3.51 14.52 20.47
CA GLU A 33 -4.20 15.57 19.73
C GLU A 33 -3.24 16.68 19.29
N SER A 34 -2.34 17.11 20.16
CA SER A 34 -1.36 18.16 19.84
C SER A 34 -0.38 17.74 18.76
N ILE A 35 0.00 16.46 18.72
CA ILE A 35 0.96 15.90 17.75
C ILE A 35 0.28 15.59 16.42
N TYR A 36 -0.82 14.84 16.45
CA TYR A 36 -1.40 14.24 15.23
C TYR A 36 -2.62 14.99 14.70
N GLY A 37 -3.33 15.69 15.58
CA GLY A 37 -4.51 16.46 15.24
C GLY A 37 -5.83 15.71 15.48
N ARG A 38 -6.93 16.45 15.36
CA ARG A 38 -8.30 15.97 15.53
C ARG A 38 -9.13 16.26 14.28
N THR A 39 -9.82 15.26 13.77
CA THR A 39 -10.83 15.48 12.71
C THR A 39 -12.15 15.85 13.35
N LYS A 40 -12.68 17.02 12.98
CA LYS A 40 -14.05 17.42 13.29
C LYS A 40 -14.94 16.92 12.12
N ASN A 41 -15.74 15.89 12.39
CA ASN A 41 -16.88 15.58 11.53
C ASN A 41 -18.06 16.49 11.95
N GLN A 42 -19.24 16.29 11.36
CA GLN A 42 -20.48 16.99 11.74
C GLN A 42 -20.87 16.81 13.23
N SER A 43 -20.14 15.96 13.99
CA SER A 43 -20.26 15.85 15.45
C SER A 43 -19.28 16.81 16.14
N GLU A 44 -19.72 17.52 17.17
CA GLU A 44 -18.97 18.54 17.89
C GLU A 44 -17.64 18.05 18.51
N THR A 45 -17.51 16.78 18.78
CA THR A 45 -16.37 16.23 19.55
C THR A 45 -15.19 15.71 18.72
N GLY A 46 -15.37 15.39 17.44
CA GLY A 46 -14.29 14.90 16.59
C GLY A 46 -13.58 13.62 17.13
N VAL A 47 -12.54 13.19 16.43
CA VAL A 47 -11.71 12.03 16.81
C VAL A 47 -10.24 12.34 16.57
N VAL A 48 -9.37 12.00 17.55
CA VAL A 48 -7.91 12.09 17.39
C VAL A 48 -7.48 11.04 16.39
N GLN A 49 -6.75 11.43 15.37
CA GLN A 49 -6.31 10.54 14.30
C GLN A 49 -4.91 10.89 13.83
N ALA A 50 -4.17 9.87 13.43
CA ALA A 50 -2.93 10.03 12.68
C ALA A 50 -3.13 9.60 11.22
N ARG A 51 -2.32 10.16 10.33
CA ARG A 51 -2.15 9.68 8.96
C ARG A 51 -1.05 8.61 8.95
N ILE A 52 -1.33 7.46 8.37
CA ILE A 52 -0.30 6.49 8.02
C ILE A 52 -0.04 6.54 6.52
N SER A 53 1.22 6.39 6.14
CA SER A 53 1.64 6.21 4.75
C SER A 53 2.63 5.06 4.69
N VAL A 54 2.50 4.19 3.71
CA VAL A 54 3.36 3.00 3.57
C VAL A 54 3.84 2.89 2.13
N LEU A 55 5.12 2.56 1.97
CA LEU A 55 5.71 2.05 0.74
C LEU A 55 5.66 0.52 0.78
N TYR A 56 4.87 -0.09 -0.08
CA TYR A 56 4.50 -1.50 -0.02
C TYR A 56 4.85 -2.24 -1.30
N ASP A 57 5.58 -3.35 -1.18
CA ASP A 57 5.79 -4.30 -2.27
C ASP A 57 4.55 -5.17 -2.45
N VAL A 58 3.81 -4.92 -3.51
CA VAL A 58 2.49 -5.53 -3.72
C VAL A 58 2.55 -7.00 -4.12
N LEU A 59 3.64 -7.43 -4.78
CA LEU A 59 3.81 -8.82 -5.21
C LEU A 59 4.35 -9.70 -4.09
N ASN A 60 5.26 -9.17 -3.29
CA ASN A 60 5.88 -9.89 -2.18
C ASN A 60 5.17 -9.62 -0.84
N ARG A 61 4.19 -8.71 -0.81
CA ARG A 61 3.38 -8.37 0.35
C ARG A 61 4.21 -7.87 1.53
N PHE A 62 5.14 -6.97 1.25
CA PHE A 62 6.11 -6.51 2.22
C PHE A 62 6.08 -4.99 2.38
N ALA A 63 5.92 -4.48 3.61
CA ALA A 63 6.05 -3.06 3.92
C ALA A 63 7.53 -2.70 3.97
N ILE A 64 8.00 -1.90 3.01
CA ILE A 64 9.41 -1.46 2.92
C ILE A 64 9.68 -0.31 3.87
N ASP A 65 8.73 0.63 3.92
CA ASP A 65 8.77 1.77 4.82
C ASP A 65 7.35 2.14 5.25
N GLY A 66 7.23 2.68 6.44
CA GLY A 66 5.95 3.13 6.99
C GLY A 66 6.13 4.32 7.91
N VAL A 67 5.28 5.31 7.75
CA VAL A 67 5.32 6.57 8.51
C VAL A 67 3.97 6.83 9.17
N LEU A 68 4.03 7.23 10.44
CA LEU A 68 2.92 7.79 11.18
C LEU A 68 3.12 9.32 11.26
N ALA A 69 2.17 10.09 10.75
CA ALA A 69 2.30 11.53 10.60
C ALA A 69 1.06 12.30 11.06
N PRO A 70 1.19 13.60 11.40
CA PRO A 70 0.05 14.46 11.64
C PRO A 70 -0.91 14.50 10.45
N LEU A 71 -2.21 14.68 10.72
CA LEU A 71 -3.23 14.82 9.68
C LEU A 71 -2.99 15.99 8.72
N SER A 72 -2.29 17.02 9.20
CA SER A 72 -1.91 18.19 8.40
C SER A 72 -0.86 17.89 7.34
N THR A 73 -0.10 16.80 7.49
CA THR A 73 0.91 16.38 6.51
C THR A 73 0.24 15.80 5.27
N GLY A 74 0.49 16.41 4.11
CA GLY A 74 -0.09 15.96 2.83
C GLY A 74 0.45 14.60 2.39
N GLU A 75 -0.39 13.79 1.76
CA GLU A 75 0.01 12.46 1.24
C GLU A 75 1.14 12.54 0.21
N SER A 76 1.13 13.57 -0.64
CA SER A 76 2.19 13.80 -1.62
C SER A 76 3.55 14.11 -0.97
N VAL A 77 3.58 14.74 0.21
CA VAL A 77 4.82 14.97 0.96
C VAL A 77 5.36 13.66 1.51
N LEU A 78 4.50 12.83 2.09
CA LEU A 78 4.88 11.51 2.60
C LEU A 78 5.36 10.59 1.47
N ALA A 79 4.71 10.65 0.31
CA ALA A 79 5.14 9.89 -0.87
C ALA A 79 6.57 10.26 -1.32
N LEU A 80 6.92 11.55 -1.29
CA LEU A 80 8.29 12.00 -1.59
C LEU A 80 9.31 11.48 -0.58
N ASN A 81 8.96 11.43 0.71
CA ASN A 81 9.83 10.89 1.74
C ASN A 81 10.11 9.40 1.52
N HIS A 82 9.12 8.62 1.10
CA HIS A 82 9.29 7.20 0.78
C HIS A 82 10.25 6.94 -0.39
N LEU A 83 10.44 7.89 -1.31
CA LEU A 83 11.35 7.73 -2.44
C LEU A 83 12.83 7.55 -2.03
N VAL A 84 13.19 7.82 -0.78
CA VAL A 84 14.55 7.53 -0.24
C VAL A 84 14.81 6.03 -0.22
N PHE A 85 13.78 5.20 -0.05
CA PHE A 85 13.87 3.74 0.00
C PHE A 85 13.66 3.08 -1.37
N ALA A 86 13.32 3.86 -2.39
CA ALA A 86 13.18 3.37 -3.75
C ALA A 86 14.55 3.28 -4.46
N LYS A 87 14.68 2.31 -5.37
CA LYS A 87 15.91 1.99 -6.10
C LYS A 87 15.63 1.94 -7.61
N ALA A 88 16.67 1.98 -8.42
CA ALA A 88 16.56 1.61 -9.82
C ALA A 88 15.89 0.23 -9.98
N ASN A 89 15.07 0.07 -10.99
CA ASN A 89 14.18 -1.09 -11.22
C ASN A 89 13.02 -1.24 -10.22
N ASP A 90 12.68 -0.18 -9.49
CA ASP A 90 11.39 -0.09 -8.83
C ASP A 90 10.38 0.61 -9.73
N LEU A 91 9.15 0.11 -9.74
CA LEU A 91 7.99 0.75 -10.36
C LEU A 91 6.97 1.03 -9.27
N ILE A 92 6.69 2.32 -9.01
CA ILE A 92 5.78 2.72 -7.94
C ILE A 92 4.43 3.13 -8.52
N ILE A 93 3.35 2.53 -8.01
CA ILE A 93 1.98 2.82 -8.42
C ILE A 93 1.30 3.75 -7.43
N TYR A 94 0.63 4.79 -7.93
CA TYR A 94 -0.07 5.80 -7.15
C TYR A 94 -1.53 5.96 -7.56
N ASP A 95 -2.38 6.32 -6.59
CA ASP A 95 -3.75 6.70 -6.86
C ASP A 95 -3.85 8.18 -7.32
N ARG A 96 -5.04 8.57 -7.74
CA ARG A 96 -5.41 9.91 -8.25
C ARG A 96 -5.26 11.05 -7.21
N GLY A 97 -4.93 10.76 -5.97
CA GLY A 97 -4.63 11.74 -4.93
C GLY A 97 -3.20 12.28 -4.98
N TYR A 98 -2.29 11.61 -5.69
CA TYR A 98 -0.85 11.88 -5.66
C TYR A 98 -0.28 12.70 -6.82
N PRO A 99 -0.93 12.81 -8.00
CA PRO A 99 -0.29 13.39 -9.16
C PRO A 99 0.13 14.83 -8.91
N SER A 100 1.43 15.09 -9.11
CA SER A 100 2.02 16.42 -9.10
C SER A 100 3.28 16.43 -9.95
N PHE A 101 3.61 17.59 -10.53
CA PHE A 101 4.86 17.73 -11.29
C PHE A 101 6.08 17.43 -10.39
N ASN A 102 6.02 17.83 -9.12
CA ASN A 102 7.11 17.59 -8.18
C ASN A 102 7.39 16.09 -7.97
N LEU A 103 6.34 15.28 -7.79
CA LEU A 103 6.50 13.84 -7.65
C LEU A 103 7.10 13.22 -8.92
N ILE A 104 6.58 13.59 -10.09
CA ILE A 104 7.08 13.12 -11.38
C ILE A 104 8.54 13.53 -11.58
N TYR A 105 8.90 14.79 -11.27
CA TYR A 105 10.27 15.28 -11.35
C TYR A 105 11.22 14.44 -10.49
N GLU A 106 10.89 14.21 -9.21
CA GLU A 106 11.71 13.43 -8.28
C GLU A 106 11.90 11.98 -8.73
N HIS A 107 10.88 11.38 -9.34
CA HIS A 107 11.01 10.05 -9.95
C HIS A 107 12.06 10.00 -11.04
N PHE A 108 12.06 10.97 -11.95
CA PHE A 108 13.05 11.05 -13.02
C PHE A 108 14.46 11.31 -12.47
N GLU A 109 14.60 12.20 -11.47
CA GLU A 109 15.92 12.49 -10.87
C GLU A 109 16.51 11.27 -10.17
N LYS A 110 15.66 10.43 -9.59
CA LYS A 110 16.08 9.19 -8.89
C LYS A 110 16.20 7.97 -9.80
N GLY A 111 15.76 8.06 -11.07
CA GLY A 111 15.70 6.92 -11.97
C GLY A 111 14.76 5.80 -11.51
N VAL A 112 13.67 6.17 -10.83
CA VAL A 112 12.63 5.26 -10.33
C VAL A 112 11.40 5.38 -11.23
N ASP A 113 10.90 4.26 -11.75
CA ASP A 113 9.73 4.26 -12.61
C ASP A 113 8.43 4.45 -11.83
N PHE A 114 7.41 4.99 -12.49
CA PHE A 114 6.11 5.26 -11.86
C PHE A 114 4.93 4.98 -12.78
N LEU A 115 3.79 4.75 -12.15
CA LEU A 115 2.46 4.68 -12.77
C LEU A 115 1.46 5.42 -11.87
N ILE A 116 0.86 6.50 -12.36
CA ILE A 116 -0.03 7.37 -11.57
C ILE A 116 -1.38 7.47 -12.27
N ARG A 117 -2.48 7.18 -11.57
CA ARG A 117 -3.82 7.49 -12.06
C ARG A 117 -4.11 8.97 -11.91
N VAL A 118 -4.69 9.57 -12.93
CA VAL A 118 -5.07 10.98 -12.92
C VAL A 118 -6.52 11.17 -13.38
N LYS A 119 -7.13 12.28 -12.95
CA LYS A 119 -8.41 12.72 -13.50
C LYS A 119 -8.22 13.28 -14.91
N ALA A 120 -9.24 13.17 -15.75
CA ALA A 120 -9.21 13.75 -17.09
C ALA A 120 -8.96 15.28 -17.08
N ASP A 121 -9.42 15.97 -16.04
CA ASP A 121 -9.28 17.42 -15.84
C ASP A 121 -8.06 17.83 -14.99
N PHE A 122 -7.17 16.89 -14.66
CA PHE A 122 -5.96 17.17 -13.87
C PHE A 122 -5.07 18.27 -14.47
N SER A 123 -4.95 18.31 -15.79
CA SER A 123 -4.21 19.33 -16.55
C SER A 123 -4.82 19.51 -17.94
N ASN A 124 -4.43 20.58 -18.66
CA ASN A 124 -4.82 20.72 -20.06
C ASN A 124 -4.34 19.53 -20.91
N LEU A 125 -3.13 19.04 -20.63
CA LEU A 125 -2.55 17.87 -21.30
C LEU A 125 -3.42 16.62 -21.15
N THR A 126 -3.89 16.30 -19.95
CA THR A 126 -4.75 15.14 -19.72
C THR A 126 -6.13 15.32 -20.31
N ARG A 127 -6.66 16.55 -20.33
CA ARG A 127 -7.94 16.88 -20.94
C ARG A 127 -7.90 16.71 -22.47
N GLU A 128 -6.87 17.25 -23.12
CA GLU A 128 -6.66 17.10 -24.56
C GLU A 128 -6.47 15.63 -24.95
N PHE A 129 -5.68 14.88 -24.17
CA PHE A 129 -5.52 13.45 -24.37
C PHE A 129 -6.83 12.68 -24.21
N TYR A 130 -7.64 13.03 -23.19
CA TYR A 130 -8.97 12.41 -23.00
C TYR A 130 -9.89 12.65 -24.20
N GLN A 131 -9.92 13.89 -24.72
CA GLN A 131 -10.75 14.29 -25.86
C GLN A 131 -10.26 13.70 -27.18
N SER A 132 -8.96 13.47 -27.34
CA SER A 132 -8.38 12.93 -28.58
C SER A 132 -8.82 11.51 -28.93
N GLY A 133 -9.30 10.73 -27.95
CA GLY A 133 -9.64 9.32 -28.15
C GLY A 133 -8.43 8.38 -28.30
N LEU A 134 -7.19 8.90 -28.26
CA LEU A 134 -5.98 8.10 -28.40
C LEU A 134 -5.84 7.09 -27.27
N GLN A 135 -5.29 5.91 -27.58
CA GLN A 135 -5.03 4.86 -26.58
C GLN A 135 -3.76 5.14 -25.78
N SER A 136 -2.75 5.75 -26.38
CA SER A 136 -1.59 6.29 -25.68
C SER A 136 -0.90 7.39 -26.46
N ALA A 137 -0.17 8.26 -25.75
CA ALA A 137 0.63 9.31 -26.34
C ALA A 137 1.83 9.64 -25.45
N ILE A 138 2.96 9.99 -26.06
CA ILE A 138 4.06 10.63 -25.34
C ILE A 138 3.76 12.13 -25.30
N ALA A 139 3.88 12.70 -24.12
CA ALA A 139 3.49 14.09 -23.90
C ALA A 139 4.48 14.79 -22.96
N ARG A 140 4.72 16.07 -23.23
CA ARG A 140 5.61 16.91 -22.45
C ARG A 140 4.87 17.55 -21.29
N MET A 141 5.21 17.15 -20.07
CA MET A 141 4.62 17.70 -18.86
C MET A 141 5.51 18.78 -18.24
N GLN A 142 4.89 19.88 -17.80
CA GLN A 142 5.55 21.03 -17.19
C GLN A 142 4.90 21.39 -15.86
N PRO A 143 5.61 22.18 -15.00
CA PRO A 143 5.03 22.70 -13.77
C PRO A 143 3.75 23.49 -14.03
N GLY A 144 2.72 23.29 -13.21
CA GLY A 144 1.48 24.08 -13.29
C GLY A 144 1.75 25.58 -13.08
N LYS A 145 0.90 26.44 -13.68
CA LYS A 145 1.07 27.91 -13.65
C LYS A 145 1.16 28.49 -12.23
N ASN A 146 0.48 27.88 -11.25
CA ASN A 146 0.33 28.38 -9.88
C ASN A 146 1.31 27.73 -8.89
N ILE A 147 2.27 26.91 -9.35
CA ILE A 147 3.23 26.27 -8.44
C ILE A 147 4.23 27.32 -7.94
N LYS A 148 4.40 27.38 -6.61
CA LYS A 148 5.50 28.15 -6.00
C LYS A 148 6.81 27.41 -6.26
N LEU A 149 7.75 28.10 -6.91
CA LEU A 149 9.02 27.53 -7.37
C LEU A 149 10.21 27.91 -6.47
N SER A 150 10.01 28.78 -5.46
CA SER A 150 11.10 29.30 -4.61
C SER A 150 11.95 28.20 -3.96
N ASP A 151 11.33 27.05 -3.65
CA ASP A 151 11.97 25.95 -2.93
C ASP A 151 12.04 24.67 -3.78
N LYS A 152 12.01 24.82 -5.12
CA LYS A 152 12.00 23.69 -6.04
C LYS A 152 13.31 23.63 -6.84
N PRO A 153 13.83 22.42 -7.10
CA PRO A 153 15.05 22.23 -7.89
C PRO A 153 14.81 22.40 -9.41
N TYR A 154 13.63 22.89 -9.83
CA TYR A 154 13.26 23.07 -11.23
C TYR A 154 12.61 24.43 -11.48
N SER A 155 12.59 24.89 -12.72
CA SER A 155 11.99 26.14 -13.19
C SER A 155 10.66 25.92 -13.91
N LYS A 156 9.97 27.01 -14.30
CA LYS A 156 8.75 26.94 -15.13
C LYS A 156 8.97 26.28 -16.49
N ASN A 157 10.20 26.38 -17.02
CA ASN A 157 10.56 25.84 -18.32
C ASN A 157 11.04 24.39 -18.25
N THR A 158 11.17 23.83 -17.05
CA THR A 158 11.54 22.43 -16.88
C THR A 158 10.41 21.54 -17.36
N PHE A 159 10.75 20.50 -18.10
CA PHE A 159 9.78 19.52 -18.57
C PHE A 159 10.27 18.10 -18.35
N LYS A 160 9.33 17.17 -18.32
CA LYS A 160 9.57 15.73 -18.35
C LYS A 160 8.64 15.11 -19.40
N ASP A 161 9.19 14.27 -20.26
CA ASP A 161 8.40 13.52 -21.22
C ASP A 161 7.80 12.30 -20.50
N VAL A 162 6.49 12.19 -20.54
CA VAL A 162 5.73 11.12 -19.90
C VAL A 162 4.84 10.43 -20.93
N ARG A 163 4.47 9.21 -20.68
CA ARG A 163 3.46 8.50 -21.47
C ARG A 163 2.12 8.60 -20.78
N LEU A 164 1.11 9.00 -21.53
CA LEU A 164 -0.30 8.92 -21.17
C LEU A 164 -0.87 7.63 -21.74
N VAL A 165 -1.63 6.92 -20.94
CA VAL A 165 -2.29 5.65 -21.33
C VAL A 165 -3.75 5.72 -20.93
N ARG A 166 -4.63 5.37 -21.88
CA ARG A 166 -6.08 5.23 -21.68
C ARG A 166 -6.40 3.81 -21.24
N VAL A 167 -7.14 3.67 -20.16
CA VAL A 167 -7.65 2.39 -19.67
C VAL A 167 -9.17 2.47 -19.62
N GLU A 168 -9.83 1.56 -20.31
CA GLU A 168 -11.29 1.42 -20.25
C GLU A 168 -11.66 0.35 -19.22
N LEU A 169 -12.49 0.72 -18.26
CA LEU A 169 -13.03 -0.17 -17.24
C LEU A 169 -14.24 -0.97 -17.78
N PRO A 170 -14.62 -2.07 -17.13
CA PRO A 170 -15.73 -2.92 -17.62
C PRO A 170 -17.11 -2.22 -17.68
N ASP A 171 -17.29 -1.14 -16.92
CA ASP A 171 -18.49 -0.30 -16.88
C ASP A 171 -18.47 0.85 -17.91
N GLY A 172 -17.39 0.94 -18.72
CA GLY A 172 -17.21 1.97 -19.74
C GLY A 172 -16.55 3.25 -19.20
N GLU A 173 -16.24 3.35 -17.89
CA GLU A 173 -15.48 4.49 -17.37
C GLU A 173 -14.04 4.46 -17.93
N ILE A 174 -13.55 5.67 -18.30
CA ILE A 174 -12.20 5.83 -18.82
C ILE A 174 -11.30 6.40 -17.73
N GLU A 175 -10.25 5.67 -17.42
CA GLU A 175 -9.15 6.13 -16.57
C GLU A 175 -7.96 6.55 -17.42
N ILE A 176 -7.27 7.60 -16.98
CA ILE A 176 -5.99 8.05 -17.58
C ILE A 176 -4.88 7.72 -16.59
N LEU A 177 -3.84 7.08 -17.11
CA LEU A 177 -2.62 6.81 -16.39
C LEU A 177 -1.47 7.65 -16.98
N ILE A 178 -0.61 8.19 -16.11
CA ILE A 178 0.66 8.83 -16.47
C ILE A 178 1.79 7.92 -16.01
N THR A 179 2.77 7.66 -16.87
CA THR A 179 3.88 6.75 -16.55
C THR A 179 5.20 7.20 -17.22
N SER A 180 6.32 6.77 -16.62
CA SER A 180 7.66 6.85 -17.21
C SER A 180 7.94 5.74 -18.24
N LEU A 181 7.12 4.67 -18.28
CA LEU A 181 7.29 3.53 -19.19
C LEU A 181 6.95 3.90 -20.64
N SER A 182 7.87 4.54 -21.34
CA SER A 182 7.65 5.11 -22.68
C SER A 182 7.70 4.10 -23.81
N ASP A 183 8.44 3.00 -23.66
CA ASP A 183 8.58 1.97 -24.70
C ASP A 183 7.26 1.21 -24.90
N THR A 184 6.59 1.48 -26.03
CA THR A 184 5.28 0.89 -26.35
C THR A 184 5.38 -0.56 -26.83
N GLN A 185 6.54 -1.01 -27.29
CA GLN A 185 6.75 -2.41 -27.67
C GLN A 185 6.96 -3.29 -26.46
N LYS A 186 7.80 -2.82 -25.53
CA LYS A 186 8.06 -3.51 -24.26
C LYS A 186 6.86 -3.47 -23.31
N TYR A 187 6.13 -2.34 -23.29
CA TYR A 187 4.99 -2.10 -22.44
C TYR A 187 3.73 -1.72 -23.25
N PRO A 188 3.09 -2.67 -23.96
CA PRO A 188 1.87 -2.42 -24.70
C PRO A 188 0.71 -1.99 -23.80
N ASN A 189 -0.25 -1.23 -24.34
CA ASN A 189 -1.32 -0.58 -23.58
C ASN A 189 -2.15 -1.55 -22.75
N PHE A 190 -2.40 -2.76 -23.23
CA PHE A 190 -3.24 -3.74 -22.53
C PHE A 190 -2.69 -4.17 -21.17
N LEU A 191 -1.37 -4.04 -20.93
CA LEU A 191 -0.75 -4.41 -19.65
C LEU A 191 -1.14 -3.44 -18.52
N PHE A 192 -1.44 -2.19 -18.84
CA PHE A 192 -1.60 -1.15 -17.81
C PHE A 192 -2.86 -1.30 -16.96
N LYS A 193 -3.91 -1.90 -17.50
CA LYS A 193 -5.13 -2.20 -16.73
C LYS A 193 -4.84 -3.16 -15.58
N GLU A 194 -4.23 -4.29 -15.88
CA GLU A 194 -3.87 -5.30 -14.88
C GLU A 194 -2.78 -4.79 -13.94
N LEU A 195 -1.78 -4.09 -14.48
CA LEU A 195 -0.73 -3.49 -13.68
C LEU A 195 -1.29 -2.51 -12.64
N TYR A 196 -2.16 -1.60 -13.06
CA TYR A 196 -2.76 -0.63 -12.15
C TYR A 196 -3.67 -1.32 -11.11
N PHE A 197 -4.35 -2.40 -11.49
CA PHE A 197 -5.19 -3.17 -10.57
C PHE A 197 -4.38 -3.76 -9.40
N LEU A 198 -3.10 -4.10 -9.59
CA LEU A 198 -2.24 -4.62 -8.53
C LEU A 198 -2.04 -3.62 -7.37
N ARG A 199 -2.26 -2.32 -7.59
CA ARG A 199 -2.27 -1.30 -6.54
C ARG A 199 -3.20 -1.65 -5.36
N TRP A 200 -4.32 -2.33 -5.63
CA TRP A 200 -5.26 -2.76 -4.59
C TRP A 200 -4.62 -3.66 -3.52
N GLY A 201 -3.43 -4.18 -3.77
CA GLY A 201 -2.65 -4.92 -2.78
C GLY A 201 -2.39 -4.11 -1.51
N ILE A 202 -2.11 -2.80 -1.62
CA ILE A 202 -1.88 -1.94 -0.44
C ILE A 202 -3.18 -1.65 0.33
N GLU A 203 -4.33 -1.56 -0.34
CA GLU A 203 -5.62 -1.41 0.35
C GLU A 203 -5.96 -2.68 1.15
N THR A 204 -5.68 -3.85 0.58
CA THR A 204 -5.80 -5.14 1.28
C THR A 204 -4.86 -5.20 2.49
N PHE A 205 -3.65 -4.69 2.37
CA PHE A 205 -2.69 -4.60 3.47
C PHE A 205 -3.22 -3.73 4.62
N TYR A 206 -3.80 -2.56 4.33
CA TYR A 206 -4.42 -1.72 5.36
C TYR A 206 -5.62 -2.41 6.02
N ASP A 207 -6.42 -3.16 5.26
CA ASP A 207 -7.50 -3.98 5.83
C ASP A 207 -6.95 -5.04 6.80
N GLU A 208 -5.85 -5.71 6.45
CA GLU A 208 -5.18 -6.67 7.33
C GLU A 208 -4.64 -6.00 8.60
N LEU A 209 -3.97 -4.86 8.50
CA LEU A 209 -3.50 -4.11 9.66
C LEU A 209 -4.64 -3.73 10.62
N LYS A 210 -5.74 -3.22 10.08
CA LYS A 210 -6.86 -2.73 10.90
C LYS A 210 -7.73 -3.84 11.46
N ASN A 211 -8.04 -4.86 10.66
CA ASN A 211 -9.04 -5.85 11.01
C ASN A 211 -8.46 -7.17 11.53
N LYS A 212 -7.24 -7.54 11.14
CA LYS A 212 -6.59 -8.79 11.60
C LYS A 212 -5.57 -8.53 12.69
N ILE A 213 -4.63 -7.62 12.46
CA ILE A 213 -3.63 -7.23 13.47
C ILE A 213 -4.25 -6.31 14.53
N LYS A 214 -5.36 -5.61 14.18
CA LYS A 214 -6.07 -4.65 15.03
C LYS A 214 -5.16 -3.56 15.55
N ILE A 215 -4.47 -2.90 14.64
CA ILE A 215 -3.46 -1.88 14.93
C ILE A 215 -4.00 -0.72 15.79
N GLU A 216 -5.30 -0.42 15.73
CA GLU A 216 -5.95 0.62 16.54
C GLU A 216 -6.20 0.20 18.01
N HIS A 217 -5.82 -1.00 18.42
CA HIS A 217 -5.86 -1.47 19.81
C HIS A 217 -4.47 -1.30 20.42
N PHE A 218 -4.15 -0.09 20.83
CA PHE A 218 -2.84 0.28 21.34
C PHE A 218 -2.55 -0.24 22.75
N SER A 219 -1.27 -0.50 23.03
CA SER A 219 -0.79 -0.94 24.34
C SER A 219 -0.77 0.18 25.39
N GLY A 220 -0.72 1.44 24.94
CA GLY A 220 -0.68 2.62 25.79
C GLY A 220 -1.28 3.84 25.13
N TYR A 221 -1.14 4.99 25.79
CA TYR A 221 -1.75 6.25 25.39
C TYR A 221 -0.74 7.36 25.05
N SER A 222 0.57 7.14 25.20
CA SER A 222 1.61 8.07 24.81
C SER A 222 2.00 7.88 23.33
N GLU A 223 2.61 8.91 22.74
CA GLU A 223 3.15 8.84 21.38
C GLU A 223 4.11 7.65 21.21
N HIS A 224 4.99 7.44 22.19
CA HIS A 224 5.95 6.35 22.16
C HIS A 224 5.28 4.97 22.04
N CYS A 225 4.22 4.72 22.81
CA CYS A 225 3.45 3.46 22.71
C CYS A 225 2.78 3.31 21.34
N ILE A 226 2.24 4.40 20.78
CA ILE A 226 1.60 4.38 19.47
C ILE A 226 2.60 4.04 18.38
N LEU A 227 3.78 4.66 18.38
CA LEU A 227 4.86 4.39 17.43
C LEU A 227 5.38 2.95 17.57
N GLN A 228 5.59 2.48 18.80
CA GLN A 228 6.03 1.11 19.07
C GLN A 228 5.04 0.08 18.50
N ASP A 229 3.75 0.25 18.79
CA ASP A 229 2.70 -0.65 18.28
C ASP A 229 2.58 -0.58 16.75
N PHE A 230 2.74 0.61 16.16
CA PHE A 230 2.73 0.79 14.72
C PHE A 230 3.86 0.00 14.04
N TYR A 231 5.10 0.21 14.45
CA TYR A 231 6.24 -0.48 13.86
C TYR A 231 6.24 -1.99 14.16
N ALA A 232 5.78 -2.39 15.35
CA ALA A 232 5.59 -3.80 15.68
C ALA A 232 4.56 -4.47 14.75
N ALA A 233 3.47 -3.78 14.40
CA ALA A 233 2.46 -4.30 13.48
C ALA A 233 3.02 -4.47 12.05
N LEU A 234 3.81 -3.51 11.55
CA LEU A 234 4.50 -3.63 10.25
C LEU A 234 5.49 -4.80 10.26
N PHE A 235 6.29 -4.91 11.32
CA PHE A 235 7.26 -5.99 11.48
C PHE A 235 6.60 -7.37 11.49
N VAL A 236 5.54 -7.56 12.29
CA VAL A 236 4.78 -8.82 12.36
C VAL A 236 4.14 -9.15 11.01
N SER A 237 3.62 -8.15 10.31
CA SER A 237 3.08 -8.34 8.96
C SER A 237 4.14 -8.81 7.97
N ASN A 238 5.33 -8.22 8.01
CA ASN A 238 6.44 -8.59 7.15
C ASN A 238 6.93 -10.02 7.44
N VAL A 239 7.10 -10.39 8.71
CA VAL A 239 7.49 -11.76 9.09
C VAL A 239 6.45 -12.78 8.63
N GLN A 240 5.16 -12.47 8.82
CA GLN A 240 4.08 -13.33 8.35
C GLN A 240 4.12 -13.49 6.82
N SER A 241 4.32 -12.42 6.07
CA SER A 241 4.37 -12.45 4.61
C SER A 241 5.52 -13.29 4.06
N LEU A 242 6.69 -13.24 4.70
CA LEU A 242 7.84 -14.08 4.34
C LEU A 242 7.52 -15.58 4.49
N ILE A 243 6.92 -15.97 5.62
CA ILE A 243 6.61 -17.38 5.88
C ILE A 243 5.46 -17.87 4.97
N VAL A 244 4.43 -17.03 4.79
CA VAL A 244 3.22 -17.38 4.02
C VAL A 244 3.47 -17.36 2.52
N GLY A 245 4.40 -16.52 2.04
CA GLY A 245 4.73 -16.40 0.61
C GLY A 245 5.10 -17.73 -0.01
N ASP A 246 6.07 -18.42 0.59
CA ASP A 246 6.54 -19.75 0.13
C ASP A 246 5.41 -20.77 0.09
N ILE A 247 4.58 -20.79 1.15
CA ILE A 247 3.49 -21.77 1.26
C ILE A 247 2.41 -21.52 0.20
N ASN A 248 2.04 -20.26 -0.03
CA ASN A 248 1.05 -19.92 -1.04
C ASN A 248 1.55 -20.25 -2.46
N ASP A 249 2.86 -20.16 -2.73
CA ASP A 249 3.44 -20.54 -3.99
C ASP A 249 3.44 -22.07 -4.19
N GLU A 250 3.68 -22.83 -3.11
CA GLU A 250 3.52 -24.29 -3.13
C GLU A 250 2.06 -24.69 -3.39
N LEU A 251 1.10 -24.07 -2.65
CA LEU A 251 -0.32 -24.33 -2.83
C LEU A 251 -0.82 -23.96 -4.23
N ALA A 252 -0.29 -22.90 -4.82
CA ALA A 252 -0.63 -22.51 -6.19
C ALA A 252 -0.21 -23.57 -7.22
N LYS A 253 0.96 -24.20 -7.04
CA LYS A 253 1.44 -25.30 -7.90
C LYS A 253 0.58 -26.56 -7.76
N GLU A 254 0.01 -26.80 -6.57
CA GLU A 254 -0.87 -27.94 -6.31
C GLU A 254 -2.33 -27.72 -6.73
N SER A 255 -2.68 -26.48 -7.13
CA SER A 255 -4.07 -26.05 -7.40
C SER A 255 -4.78 -26.84 -8.51
N THR A 256 -4.02 -27.46 -9.43
CA THR A 256 -4.57 -28.31 -10.52
C THR A 256 -5.31 -29.54 -10.01
N LYS A 257 -5.12 -29.93 -8.75
CA LYS A 257 -5.76 -31.09 -8.12
C LYS A 257 -7.13 -30.78 -7.50
N TYR A 258 -7.49 -29.50 -7.37
CA TYR A 258 -8.67 -29.04 -6.61
C TYR A 258 -9.56 -28.14 -7.44
N GLN A 259 -10.86 -28.07 -7.09
CA GLN A 259 -11.83 -27.17 -7.72
C GLN A 259 -11.47 -25.68 -7.54
N TYR A 260 -10.81 -25.33 -6.45
CA TYR A 260 -10.39 -23.97 -6.10
C TYR A 260 -8.90 -23.94 -5.76
N GLN A 261 -8.27 -22.84 -6.05
CA GLN A 261 -6.96 -22.54 -5.49
C GLN A 261 -7.09 -22.27 -3.97
N TYR A 262 -6.13 -22.73 -3.19
CA TYR A 262 -6.10 -22.50 -1.75
C TYR A 262 -5.02 -21.48 -1.37
N LYS A 263 -5.24 -20.79 -0.26
CA LYS A 263 -4.24 -19.92 0.38
C LYS A 263 -4.26 -20.12 1.88
N VAL A 264 -3.19 -19.74 2.56
CA VAL A 264 -3.11 -19.75 4.02
C VAL A 264 -4.20 -18.85 4.61
N ASN A 265 -4.83 -19.30 5.71
CA ASN A 265 -5.75 -18.47 6.48
C ASN A 265 -4.97 -17.41 7.25
N SER A 266 -5.02 -16.16 6.77
CA SER A 266 -4.28 -15.02 7.35
C SER A 266 -4.60 -14.79 8.83
N ASN A 267 -5.85 -14.95 9.29
CA ASN A 267 -6.18 -14.76 10.69
C ASN A 267 -5.45 -15.76 11.58
N LEU A 268 -5.53 -17.03 11.22
CA LEU A 268 -4.88 -18.09 12.00
C LEU A 268 -3.36 -18.00 11.92
N SER A 269 -2.78 -17.60 10.75
CA SER A 269 -1.34 -17.45 10.65
C SER A 269 -0.80 -16.35 11.57
N TYR A 270 -1.49 -15.21 11.71
CA TYR A 270 -1.12 -14.19 12.68
C TYR A 270 -1.22 -14.71 14.12
N GLY A 271 -2.27 -15.50 14.44
CA GLY A 271 -2.41 -16.12 15.76
C GLY A 271 -1.27 -17.05 16.11
N PHE A 272 -0.95 -17.98 15.22
CA PHE A 272 0.17 -18.89 15.44
C PHE A 272 1.53 -18.19 15.50
N LEU A 273 1.70 -17.13 14.72
CA LEU A 273 2.93 -16.32 14.73
C LEU A 273 3.08 -15.55 16.04
N LYS A 274 2.00 -14.98 16.58
CA LYS A 274 2.02 -14.21 17.83
C LYS A 274 2.69 -14.97 18.97
N ASP A 275 2.36 -16.27 19.13
CA ASP A 275 2.91 -17.09 20.20
C ASP A 275 4.36 -17.53 19.97
N ARG A 276 4.85 -17.42 18.72
CA ARG A 276 6.16 -17.94 18.31
C ARG A 276 7.14 -16.88 17.86
N ILE A 277 6.71 -15.64 17.66
CA ILE A 277 7.58 -14.59 17.16
C ILE A 277 8.77 -14.30 18.08
N ILE A 278 8.56 -14.38 19.39
CA ILE A 278 9.64 -14.24 20.38
C ILE A 278 10.65 -15.37 20.23
N LEU A 279 10.17 -16.59 20.00
CA LEU A 279 11.05 -17.74 19.83
C LEU A 279 11.92 -17.65 18.57
N LEU A 280 11.43 -17.03 17.48
CA LEU A 280 12.21 -16.84 16.26
C LEU A 280 13.47 -16.00 16.48
N PHE A 281 13.47 -15.10 17.47
CA PHE A 281 14.57 -14.13 17.67
C PHE A 281 15.35 -14.33 18.95
N PHE A 282 14.77 -15.00 19.96
CA PHE A 282 15.33 -15.06 21.31
C PHE A 282 15.42 -16.48 21.90
N SER A 283 15.08 -17.54 21.15
CA SER A 283 15.22 -18.90 21.65
C SER A 283 16.59 -19.49 21.27
N GLU A 284 17.03 -20.49 22.04
CA GLU A 284 18.21 -21.31 21.72
C GLU A 284 17.90 -22.37 20.62
N LYS A 285 16.63 -22.54 20.26
CA LYS A 285 16.23 -23.45 19.18
C LYS A 285 16.68 -22.89 17.83
N ASP A 286 16.98 -23.80 16.90
CA ASP A 286 17.25 -23.42 15.51
C ASP A 286 16.04 -22.68 14.91
N MET A 287 16.28 -21.51 14.33
CA MET A 287 15.25 -20.71 13.66
C MET A 287 14.54 -21.54 12.55
N ASN A 288 15.28 -22.37 11.82
CA ASN A 288 14.71 -23.22 10.77
C ASN A 288 13.71 -24.25 11.31
N GLU A 289 13.93 -24.77 12.50
CA GLU A 289 12.99 -25.68 13.17
C GLU A 289 11.68 -24.95 13.48
N ILE A 290 11.75 -23.77 14.09
CA ILE A 290 10.58 -22.96 14.42
C ILE A 290 9.81 -22.52 13.17
N VAL A 291 10.51 -22.11 12.12
CA VAL A 291 9.89 -21.76 10.83
C VAL A 291 9.21 -22.97 10.20
N SER A 292 9.83 -24.17 10.29
CA SER A 292 9.25 -25.41 9.77
C SER A 292 7.98 -25.81 10.54
N GLU A 293 7.96 -25.67 11.84
CA GLU A 293 6.74 -25.87 12.68
C GLU A 293 5.63 -24.88 12.25
N LEU A 294 5.96 -23.59 12.08
CA LEU A 294 5.00 -22.59 11.62
C LEU A 294 4.46 -22.91 10.23
N LYS A 295 5.34 -23.28 9.27
CA LYS A 295 4.93 -23.69 7.93
C LYS A 295 3.98 -24.89 7.96
N ALA A 296 4.24 -25.87 8.80
CA ALA A 296 3.37 -27.02 8.98
C ALA A 296 1.99 -26.65 9.54
N LEU A 297 1.93 -25.75 10.53
CA LEU A 297 0.68 -25.22 11.06
C LEU A 297 -0.10 -24.43 10.00
N PHE A 298 0.56 -23.56 9.24
CA PHE A 298 -0.08 -22.76 8.21
C PHE A 298 -0.68 -23.62 7.09
N LYS A 299 0.03 -24.67 6.66
CA LYS A 299 -0.46 -25.63 5.66
C LYS A 299 -1.70 -26.41 6.10
N LYS A 300 -1.87 -26.67 7.40
CA LYS A 300 -3.07 -27.32 7.94
C LYS A 300 -4.30 -26.40 7.91
N HIS A 301 -4.09 -25.08 7.86
CA HIS A 301 -5.14 -24.09 7.97
C HIS A 301 -5.22 -23.20 6.73
N THR A 302 -5.71 -23.77 5.63
CA THR A 302 -5.89 -23.08 4.37
C THR A 302 -7.36 -22.79 4.09
N ILE A 303 -7.61 -21.80 3.24
CA ILE A 303 -8.96 -21.42 2.79
C ILE A 303 -9.03 -21.36 1.26
N PRO A 304 -10.16 -21.76 0.64
CA PRO A 304 -10.31 -21.67 -0.81
C PRO A 304 -10.42 -20.22 -1.28
N ILE A 305 -9.75 -19.91 -2.39
CA ILE A 305 -9.93 -18.66 -3.12
C ILE A 305 -11.15 -18.84 -4.03
N ARG A 306 -12.28 -18.24 -3.65
CA ARG A 306 -13.52 -18.30 -4.43
C ARG A 306 -13.56 -17.08 -5.36
N PRO A 307 -13.49 -17.27 -6.69
CA PRO A 307 -13.60 -16.17 -7.64
C PRO A 307 -15.00 -15.51 -7.53
N ASN A 308 -15.08 -14.24 -7.85
CA ASN A 308 -16.32 -13.46 -7.88
C ASN A 308 -17.08 -13.30 -6.56
N ARG A 309 -16.45 -13.61 -5.41
CA ARG A 309 -17.08 -13.38 -4.12
C ARG A 309 -17.13 -11.88 -3.84
N ARG A 310 -18.34 -11.30 -3.93
CA ARG A 310 -18.61 -9.91 -3.55
C ARG A 310 -19.30 -9.90 -2.19
N PHE A 311 -18.84 -9.00 -1.31
CA PHE A 311 -19.57 -8.66 -0.09
C PHE A 311 -20.12 -7.26 -0.28
N GLU A 312 -21.44 -7.11 -0.16
CA GLU A 312 -22.04 -5.79 -0.08
C GLU A 312 -21.50 -5.07 1.16
N ARG A 313 -21.03 -3.84 0.98
CA ARG A 313 -20.64 -3.01 2.12
C ARG A 313 -21.91 -2.61 2.85
N ASP A 314 -22.09 -3.11 4.08
CA ASP A 314 -23.15 -2.66 4.95
C ASP A 314 -22.88 -1.23 5.41
N THR A 315 -23.33 -0.27 4.60
CA THR A 315 -23.17 1.18 4.85
C THR A 315 -23.89 1.63 6.11
N ASP A 316 -24.91 0.90 6.56
CA ASP A 316 -25.66 1.24 7.77
C ASP A 316 -24.92 0.88 9.06
N LYS A 317 -24.00 -0.08 9.03
CA LYS A 317 -23.13 -0.37 10.18
C LYS A 317 -22.24 0.80 10.54
N TYR A 318 -21.80 1.59 9.56
CA TYR A 318 -20.97 2.78 9.81
C TYR A 318 -21.78 3.96 10.37
N ARG A 319 -23.06 4.09 10.04
CA ARG A 319 -23.95 5.14 10.58
C ARG A 319 -24.41 4.88 12.00
N LYS A 320 -24.50 3.60 12.42
CA LYS A 320 -25.01 3.20 13.76
C LYS A 320 -23.91 3.02 14.81
N ARG A 321 -22.63 3.03 14.44
CA ARG A 321 -21.52 2.94 15.39
C ARG A 321 -21.34 4.28 16.08
N GLY A 322 -21.67 4.32 17.36
CA GLY A 322 -21.15 5.34 18.28
C GLY A 322 -19.61 5.39 18.21
N LYS A 323 -18.99 6.37 18.90
CA LYS A 323 -17.52 6.51 18.94
C LYS A 323 -16.86 5.13 19.09
N PRO A 324 -15.88 4.78 18.25
CA PRO A 324 -15.16 3.52 18.41
C PRO A 324 -14.54 3.49 19.81
N LYS A 325 -14.89 2.48 20.59
CA LYS A 325 -14.23 2.24 21.88
C LYS A 325 -12.84 1.72 21.56
N LEU A 326 -11.83 2.54 21.77
CA LEU A 326 -10.45 2.08 21.74
C LEU A 326 -10.23 1.20 22.98
N LEU A 327 -9.94 -0.05 22.74
CA LEU A 327 -9.72 -1.03 23.80
C LEU A 327 -8.20 -1.18 24.00
N LYS A 328 -7.72 -0.70 25.13
CA LYS A 328 -6.32 -0.88 25.54
C LYS A 328 -6.03 -2.37 25.76
N ASN A 329 -4.94 -2.88 25.20
CA ASN A 329 -4.44 -4.26 25.37
C ASN A 329 -5.44 -5.39 25.03
N ASN A 330 -6.54 -5.09 24.35
CA ASN A 330 -7.59 -6.07 24.10
C ASN A 330 -7.56 -6.56 22.66
N LYS A 331 -6.37 -6.95 22.17
CA LYS A 331 -6.26 -7.68 20.92
C LYS A 331 -6.78 -9.08 21.17
N ASN A 332 -8.02 -9.36 20.74
CA ASN A 332 -8.57 -10.72 20.85
C ASN A 332 -7.58 -11.68 20.19
N THR A 333 -7.17 -12.67 20.96
CA THR A 333 -6.67 -13.92 20.42
C THR A 333 -7.89 -14.68 19.93
N PHE A 334 -8.07 -14.79 18.64
CA PHE A 334 -9.01 -15.61 17.86
C PHE A 334 -10.19 -16.20 18.60
#